data_17acf66418b7ccd43b8d2d5564b44d43
#
_entry.id   17acf66418b7ccd43b8d2d5564b44d43
#
_cell.length_a   1.000
_cell.length_b   1.000
_cell.length_c   1.000
_cell.angle_alpha   90.00
_cell.angle_beta   90.00
_cell.angle_gamma   90.00
#
_symmetry.space_group_name_H-M   'P 1'
#
loop_
_entity.id
_entity.type
_entity.pdbx_description
1 polymer ?
#
loop_
_entity_poly.entity_id
_entity_poly.type
_entity_poly.pdbx_seq_one_letter_code
_entity_poly.pdbx_strand_id
1 'polypeptide(L)'
;MENDIYSKQLQQKRLDDAGDFPKVVLVDTVSMCNLRCSMCFHQNMKRKKGIMPWDLYTKIIDEIAVENKDARVWLVFFGDPFVIKRTKPNIFEEIAYAKNKGLTDAVLNTNANLMDEEVSHRLIEAGLDAIYIGLDAFNAETYVKLRVGGDYQKVVANVLGLLRLKKELTSNKPGVYVQFVVMDENEKEVDDYKRFWSEQGAIVKIRPKVSWAGMIDAPKQILDNKDRWPCHWAMQTLSITDTGDVVLCPCDLDARFVAGNVRKSTLKEVWNGKLKELRTLHLTGQYEKLPEMCRICRDWQSARSDYYSLNPL
;
A
#
# COMPACT_ATOMS: atom_id res chain seq x y z
N MET A 1 22.28 27.29 -13.81
CA MET A 1 22.26 25.90 -14.32
C MET A 1 20.91 25.35 -13.91
N GLU A 2 19.97 25.45 -14.82
CA GLU A 2 18.63 24.95 -14.67
C GLU A 2 18.67 23.47 -14.41
N ASN A 3 17.94 23.03 -13.43
CA ASN A 3 17.74 21.62 -13.11
C ASN A 3 16.97 20.97 -14.27
N ASP A 4 17.69 20.42 -15.22
CA ASP A 4 17.19 19.70 -16.40
C ASP A 4 16.58 18.33 -16.03
N ILE A 5 16.04 18.23 -14.80
CA ILE A 5 15.30 17.07 -14.29
C ILE A 5 14.09 16.76 -15.19
N TYR A 6 13.65 17.75 -15.97
CA TYR A 6 12.49 17.70 -16.85
C TYR A 6 12.83 17.81 -18.34
N SER A 7 14.05 17.54 -18.75
CA SER A 7 14.36 17.45 -20.18
C SER A 7 13.42 16.45 -20.86
N LYS A 8 13.04 16.71 -22.10
CA LYS A 8 12.16 15.81 -22.87
C LYS A 8 12.69 14.38 -22.91
N GLN A 9 14.02 14.22 -23.00
CA GLN A 9 14.67 12.91 -23.00
C GLN A 9 14.50 12.18 -21.66
N LEU A 10 14.67 12.87 -20.54
CA LEU A 10 14.47 12.29 -19.21
C LEU A 10 12.99 11.95 -18.95
N GLN A 11 12.07 12.81 -19.40
CA GLN A 11 10.63 12.55 -19.33
C GLN A 11 10.25 11.30 -20.12
N GLN A 12 10.77 11.17 -21.37
CA GLN A 12 10.52 9.99 -22.18
C GLN A 12 11.09 8.74 -21.53
N LYS A 13 12.34 8.79 -21.05
CA LYS A 13 12.95 7.68 -20.31
C LYS A 13 12.09 7.25 -19.09
N ARG A 14 11.56 8.17 -18.33
CA ARG A 14 10.70 7.86 -17.17
C ARG A 14 9.36 7.26 -17.56
N LEU A 15 8.79 7.67 -18.69
CA LEU A 15 7.60 7.00 -19.25
C LEU A 15 7.93 5.57 -19.69
N ASP A 16 9.06 5.39 -20.33
CA ASP A 16 9.53 4.07 -20.77
C ASP A 16 9.85 3.17 -19.55
N ASP A 17 10.46 3.75 -18.50
CA ASP A 17 10.71 3.06 -17.22
C ASP A 17 9.42 2.68 -16.47
N ALA A 18 8.33 3.41 -16.67
CA ALA A 18 7.01 3.02 -16.15
C ALA A 18 6.48 1.76 -16.84
N GLY A 19 6.96 1.48 -18.06
CA GLY A 19 6.65 0.29 -18.84
C GLY A 19 5.19 0.22 -19.30
N ASP A 20 4.89 -0.83 -20.05
CA ASP A 20 3.55 -1.11 -20.57
C ASP A 20 2.60 -1.72 -19.53
N PHE A 21 3.13 -2.08 -18.37
CA PHE A 21 2.38 -2.64 -17.25
C PHE A 21 2.93 -2.13 -15.91
N PRO A 22 2.10 -1.89 -14.88
CA PRO A 22 2.54 -1.33 -13.61
C PRO A 22 3.51 -2.26 -12.87
N LYS A 23 4.47 -1.67 -12.16
CA LYS A 23 5.40 -2.40 -11.28
C LYS A 23 4.76 -2.77 -9.93
N VAL A 24 3.72 -2.03 -9.54
CA VAL A 24 2.98 -2.24 -8.30
C VAL A 24 1.49 -2.24 -8.60
N VAL A 25 0.79 -3.28 -8.18
CA VAL A 25 -0.66 -3.37 -8.29
C VAL A 25 -1.25 -3.50 -6.89
N LEU A 26 -2.13 -2.57 -6.53
CA LEU A 26 -2.92 -2.65 -5.31
C LEU A 26 -4.30 -3.20 -5.67
N VAL A 27 -4.62 -4.36 -5.12
CA VAL A 27 -5.91 -5.04 -5.30
C VAL A 27 -6.62 -4.99 -3.95
N ASP A 28 -7.59 -4.09 -3.81
CA ASP A 28 -8.33 -3.94 -2.54
C ASP A 28 -9.38 -5.04 -2.41
N THR A 29 -8.96 -6.25 -2.03
CA THR A 29 -9.87 -7.41 -1.93
C THR A 29 -10.87 -7.25 -0.79
N VAL A 30 -10.55 -6.43 0.22
CA VAL A 30 -11.46 -6.08 1.31
C VAL A 30 -11.25 -4.63 1.74
N SER A 31 -12.30 -3.84 1.67
CA SER A 31 -12.28 -2.43 2.10
C SER A 31 -12.83 -2.23 3.54
N MET A 32 -13.04 -3.31 4.31
CA MET A 32 -13.43 -3.25 5.73
C MET A 32 -12.23 -3.32 6.65
N CYS A 33 -12.27 -2.61 7.78
CA CYS A 33 -11.24 -2.62 8.80
C CYS A 33 -11.87 -2.69 10.20
N ASN A 34 -11.17 -3.34 11.13
CA ASN A 34 -11.60 -3.46 12.54
C ASN A 34 -11.11 -2.29 13.42
N LEU A 35 -10.26 -1.38 12.90
CA LEU A 35 -9.75 -0.20 13.63
C LEU A 35 -10.25 1.12 13.03
N ARG A 36 -10.04 2.21 13.82
CA ARG A 36 -10.37 3.60 13.45
C ARG A 36 -9.17 4.51 13.72
N CYS A 37 -8.04 4.20 13.06
CA CYS A 37 -6.78 4.91 13.29
C CYS A 37 -6.89 6.41 12.99
N SER A 38 -6.30 7.26 13.85
CA SER A 38 -6.38 8.72 13.73
C SER A 38 -5.76 9.27 12.45
N MET A 39 -4.71 8.59 11.93
CA MET A 39 -4.02 8.98 10.70
C MET A 39 -4.66 8.41 9.43
N CYS A 40 -5.73 7.64 9.52
CA CYS A 40 -6.34 6.95 8.37
C CYS A 40 -7.68 7.58 7.97
N PHE A 41 -7.83 7.85 6.68
CA PHE A 41 -9.09 8.39 6.15
C PHE A 41 -10.22 7.35 6.08
N HIS A 42 -9.93 6.06 6.29
CA HIS A 42 -10.87 4.94 6.14
C HIS A 42 -12.20 5.12 6.89
N GLN A 43 -12.17 5.70 8.10
CA GLN A 43 -13.40 5.95 8.87
C GLN A 43 -14.34 6.97 8.21
N ASN A 44 -13.79 7.89 7.38
CA ASN A 44 -14.51 8.93 6.67
C ASN A 44 -14.84 8.53 5.22
N MET A 45 -14.48 7.32 4.81
CA MET A 45 -14.74 6.80 3.47
C MET A 45 -16.25 6.73 3.20
N LYS A 46 -16.68 7.35 2.12
CA LYS A 46 -18.10 7.42 1.69
C LYS A 46 -18.49 6.26 0.79
N ARG A 47 -17.54 5.73 0.03
CA ARG A 47 -17.74 4.54 -0.80
C ARG A 47 -18.21 3.37 0.06
N LYS A 48 -19.18 2.60 -0.44
CA LYS A 48 -19.63 1.38 0.26
C LYS A 48 -18.45 0.43 0.45
N LYS A 49 -18.23 -0.02 1.67
CA LYS A 49 -17.21 -0.99 2.03
C LYS A 49 -17.69 -2.40 1.66
N GLY A 50 -16.82 -3.21 1.12
CA GLY A 50 -17.17 -4.54 0.62
C GLY A 50 -16.00 -5.50 0.57
N ILE A 51 -16.29 -6.63 -0.05
CA ILE A 51 -15.32 -7.70 -0.37
C ILE A 51 -15.37 -7.88 -1.88
N MET A 52 -14.20 -7.98 -2.51
CA MET A 52 -14.09 -8.23 -3.94
C MET A 52 -14.66 -9.61 -4.28
N PRO A 53 -15.55 -9.72 -5.29
CA PRO A 53 -16.00 -11.01 -5.77
C PRO A 53 -14.84 -11.87 -6.31
N TRP A 54 -14.90 -13.18 -6.06
CA TRP A 54 -13.84 -14.11 -6.43
C TRP A 54 -13.53 -14.13 -7.93
N ASP A 55 -14.56 -14.07 -8.76
CA ASP A 55 -14.43 -14.01 -10.22
C ASP A 55 -13.64 -12.76 -10.68
N LEU A 56 -13.87 -11.64 -10.02
CA LEU A 56 -13.14 -10.42 -10.28
C LEU A 56 -11.68 -10.51 -9.81
N TYR A 57 -11.46 -11.06 -8.60
CA TYR A 57 -10.12 -11.27 -8.07
C TYR A 57 -9.28 -12.17 -8.99
N THR A 58 -9.81 -13.33 -9.37
CA THR A 58 -9.10 -14.29 -10.23
C THR A 58 -8.77 -13.69 -11.59
N LYS A 59 -9.72 -12.94 -12.20
CA LYS A 59 -9.47 -12.23 -13.45
C LYS A 59 -8.28 -11.26 -13.33
N ILE A 60 -8.22 -10.48 -12.24
CA ILE A 60 -7.13 -9.51 -12.00
C ILE A 60 -5.80 -10.24 -11.84
N ILE A 61 -5.75 -11.27 -11.00
CA ILE A 61 -4.52 -12.03 -10.74
C ILE A 61 -4.03 -12.75 -11.99
N ASP A 62 -4.93 -13.34 -12.78
CA ASP A 62 -4.58 -14.01 -14.04
C ASP A 62 -3.93 -13.04 -15.04
N GLU A 63 -4.48 -11.85 -15.16
CA GLU A 63 -3.93 -10.82 -16.04
C GLU A 63 -2.55 -10.34 -15.56
N ILE A 64 -2.37 -10.11 -14.24
CA ILE A 64 -1.07 -9.73 -13.68
C ILE A 64 -0.03 -10.83 -13.95
N ALA A 65 -0.39 -12.10 -13.75
CA ALA A 65 0.51 -13.23 -13.94
C ALA A 65 1.00 -13.37 -15.39
N VAL A 66 0.14 -13.03 -16.36
CA VAL A 66 0.49 -13.04 -17.78
C VAL A 66 1.37 -11.86 -18.17
N GLU A 67 1.01 -10.65 -17.70
CA GLU A 67 1.68 -9.41 -18.14
C GLU A 67 2.98 -9.13 -17.37
N ASN A 68 2.99 -9.34 -16.05
CA ASN A 68 4.16 -9.11 -15.19
C ASN A 68 4.07 -9.89 -13.87
N LYS A 69 4.47 -11.15 -13.86
CA LYS A 69 4.47 -11.99 -12.65
C LYS A 69 5.38 -11.46 -11.50
N ASP A 70 6.32 -10.58 -11.83
CA ASP A 70 7.26 -9.99 -10.87
C ASP A 70 6.77 -8.62 -10.34
N ALA A 71 5.59 -8.17 -10.75
CA ALA A 71 4.96 -7.02 -10.16
C ALA A 71 4.67 -7.27 -8.68
N ARG A 72 4.90 -6.26 -7.82
CA ARG A 72 4.45 -6.33 -6.43
C ARG A 72 2.95 -6.20 -6.36
N VAL A 73 2.29 -7.20 -5.81
CA VAL A 73 0.84 -7.22 -5.63
C VAL A 73 0.47 -7.09 -4.16
N TRP A 74 -0.16 -5.95 -3.81
CA TRP A 74 -0.80 -5.75 -2.52
C TRP A 74 -2.22 -6.31 -2.59
N LEU A 75 -2.51 -7.35 -1.82
CA LEU A 75 -3.81 -8.02 -1.85
C LEU A 75 -4.88 -7.33 -1.01
N VAL A 76 -4.48 -6.38 -0.14
CA VAL A 76 -5.37 -5.49 0.61
C VAL A 76 -4.67 -4.15 0.81
N PHE A 77 -5.41 -3.06 0.69
CA PHE A 77 -4.84 -1.74 0.92
C PHE A 77 -5.71 -0.84 1.81
N PHE A 78 -7.01 -0.75 1.55
CA PHE A 78 -7.91 0.16 2.28
C PHE A 78 -8.51 -0.45 3.54
N GLY A 79 -8.54 -1.79 3.65
CA GLY A 79 -9.07 -2.52 4.79
C GLY A 79 -7.99 -3.22 5.63
N ASP A 80 -8.44 -4.24 6.37
CA ASP A 80 -7.56 -5.19 7.05
C ASP A 80 -7.88 -6.61 6.56
N PRO A 81 -6.90 -7.39 6.08
CA PRO A 81 -7.13 -8.69 5.45
C PRO A 81 -7.79 -9.72 6.37
N PHE A 82 -7.55 -9.62 7.68
CA PHE A 82 -8.01 -10.64 8.60
C PHE A 82 -9.46 -10.48 9.06
N VAL A 83 -10.15 -9.42 8.62
CA VAL A 83 -11.61 -9.34 8.81
C VAL A 83 -12.34 -10.40 7.98
N ILE A 84 -11.71 -10.89 6.89
CA ILE A 84 -12.24 -11.98 6.04
C ILE A 84 -11.55 -13.32 6.27
N LYS A 85 -10.79 -13.51 7.36
CA LYS A 85 -10.05 -14.77 7.59
C LYS A 85 -10.93 -16.03 7.69
N ARG A 86 -12.23 -15.86 7.88
CA ARG A 86 -13.23 -16.95 8.00
C ARG A 86 -14.28 -16.97 6.90
N THR A 87 -14.21 -16.07 5.91
CA THR A 87 -15.09 -16.07 4.74
C THR A 87 -14.69 -17.17 3.76
N LYS A 88 -15.47 -17.34 2.68
CA LYS A 88 -15.09 -18.15 1.52
C LYS A 88 -15.46 -17.38 0.25
N PRO A 89 -14.46 -17.05 -0.59
CA PRO A 89 -13.01 -17.20 -0.33
C PRO A 89 -12.55 -16.34 0.87
N ASN A 90 -11.39 -16.70 1.42
CA ASN A 90 -10.70 -15.94 2.48
C ASN A 90 -9.33 -15.48 1.97
N ILE A 91 -8.67 -14.64 2.77
CA ILE A 91 -7.37 -14.05 2.38
C ILE A 91 -6.27 -15.09 2.09
N PHE A 92 -6.30 -16.26 2.73
CA PHE A 92 -5.29 -17.30 2.51
C PHE A 92 -5.52 -18.00 1.16
N GLU A 93 -6.78 -18.19 0.76
CA GLU A 93 -7.15 -18.71 -0.56
C GLU A 93 -6.75 -17.71 -1.66
N GLU A 94 -6.90 -16.39 -1.39
CA GLU A 94 -6.43 -15.33 -2.29
C GLU A 94 -4.90 -15.38 -2.47
N ILE A 95 -4.14 -15.47 -1.36
CA ILE A 95 -2.67 -15.60 -1.41
C ILE A 95 -2.27 -16.86 -2.19
N ALA A 96 -2.83 -18.02 -1.83
CA ALA A 96 -2.51 -19.29 -2.48
C ALA A 96 -2.81 -19.25 -3.98
N TYR A 97 -3.93 -18.64 -4.39
CA TYR A 97 -4.25 -18.46 -5.80
C TYR A 97 -3.21 -17.63 -6.54
N ALA A 98 -2.84 -16.47 -5.98
CA ALA A 98 -1.81 -15.60 -6.55
C ALA A 98 -0.46 -16.34 -6.68
N LYS A 99 -0.06 -17.09 -5.67
CA LYS A 99 1.18 -17.89 -5.69
C LYS A 99 1.13 -19.02 -6.70
N ASN A 100 -0.01 -19.72 -6.84
CA ASN A 100 -0.20 -20.78 -7.82
C ASN A 100 -0.18 -20.25 -9.27
N LYS A 101 -0.53 -18.98 -9.49
CA LYS A 101 -0.39 -18.31 -10.80
C LYS A 101 1.05 -17.83 -11.07
N GLY A 102 1.96 -18.02 -10.12
CA GLY A 102 3.39 -17.74 -10.28
C GLY A 102 3.81 -16.32 -9.89
N LEU A 103 2.96 -15.54 -9.20
CA LEU A 103 3.36 -14.23 -8.69
C LEU A 103 4.49 -14.36 -7.68
N THR A 104 5.57 -13.56 -7.86
CA THR A 104 6.79 -13.67 -7.06
C THR A 104 6.78 -12.75 -5.84
N ASP A 105 5.93 -11.69 -5.81
CA ASP A 105 5.91 -10.66 -4.77
C ASP A 105 4.46 -10.30 -4.36
N ALA A 106 3.77 -11.26 -3.71
CA ALA A 106 2.44 -11.07 -3.13
C ALA A 106 2.57 -10.63 -1.67
N VAL A 107 2.00 -9.47 -1.33
CA VAL A 107 2.21 -8.84 -0.03
C VAL A 107 0.90 -8.36 0.62
N LEU A 108 0.90 -8.22 1.95
CA LEU A 108 -0.22 -7.73 2.75
C LEU A 108 0.16 -6.53 3.62
N ASN A 109 -0.81 -5.64 3.82
CA ASN A 109 -0.84 -4.70 4.95
C ASN A 109 -1.83 -5.20 6.01
N THR A 110 -1.50 -5.04 7.30
CA THR A 110 -2.41 -5.34 8.42
C THR A 110 -2.09 -4.51 9.65
N ASN A 111 -3.08 -4.35 10.53
CA ASN A 111 -2.88 -3.85 11.89
C ASN A 111 -2.53 -4.96 12.89
N ALA A 112 -2.50 -6.20 12.47
CA ALA A 112 -2.18 -7.41 13.22
C ALA A 112 -3.03 -7.69 14.50
N ASN A 113 -4.09 -6.94 14.77
CA ASN A 113 -4.97 -7.22 15.93
C ASN A 113 -5.72 -8.56 15.80
N LEU A 114 -5.95 -9.03 14.57
CA LEU A 114 -6.63 -10.29 14.27
C LEU A 114 -5.67 -11.40 13.80
N MET A 115 -4.36 -11.16 13.89
CA MET A 115 -3.29 -12.06 13.49
C MET A 115 -2.86 -12.95 14.67
N ASP A 116 -3.67 -13.94 14.99
CA ASP A 116 -3.32 -14.98 15.97
C ASP A 116 -2.32 -16.00 15.40
N GLU A 117 -1.95 -17.01 16.18
CA GLU A 117 -1.00 -18.05 15.79
C GLU A 117 -1.52 -18.88 14.61
N GLU A 118 -2.82 -19.21 14.57
CA GLU A 118 -3.46 -19.88 13.44
C GLU A 118 -3.29 -19.06 12.14
N VAL A 119 -3.55 -17.76 12.20
CA VAL A 119 -3.36 -16.86 11.07
C VAL A 119 -1.89 -16.84 10.62
N SER A 120 -0.95 -16.80 11.55
CA SER A 120 0.48 -16.82 11.25
C SER A 120 0.92 -18.09 10.53
N HIS A 121 0.45 -19.26 10.97
CA HIS A 121 0.67 -20.54 10.29
C HIS A 121 0.12 -20.52 8.86
N ARG A 122 -1.13 -20.13 8.71
CA ARG A 122 -1.80 -20.10 7.39
C ARG A 122 -1.16 -19.12 6.39
N LEU A 123 -0.58 -18.01 6.88
CA LEU A 123 0.17 -17.07 6.02
C LEU A 123 1.44 -17.71 5.46
N ILE A 124 2.17 -18.46 6.28
CA ILE A 124 3.37 -19.18 5.86
C ILE A 124 3.00 -20.29 4.87
N GLU A 125 1.98 -21.09 5.17
CA GLU A 125 1.49 -22.19 4.32
C GLU A 125 0.97 -21.69 2.96
N ALA A 126 0.27 -20.54 2.95
CA ALA A 126 -0.22 -19.93 1.72
C ALA A 126 0.89 -19.32 0.84
N GLY A 127 2.12 -19.20 1.38
CA GLY A 127 3.30 -18.74 0.65
C GLY A 127 3.40 -17.21 0.48
N LEU A 128 2.86 -16.44 1.44
CA LEU A 128 2.96 -14.97 1.43
C LEU A 128 4.42 -14.53 1.36
N ASP A 129 4.75 -13.57 0.48
CA ASP A 129 6.13 -13.10 0.31
C ASP A 129 6.54 -12.07 1.37
N ALA A 130 5.65 -11.13 1.72
CA ALA A 130 5.91 -10.16 2.80
C ALA A 130 4.63 -9.67 3.47
N ILE A 131 4.74 -9.29 4.74
CA ILE A 131 3.68 -8.68 5.53
C ILE A 131 4.16 -7.37 6.13
N TYR A 132 3.35 -6.32 5.96
CA TYR A 132 3.60 -4.97 6.47
C TYR A 132 2.62 -4.67 7.60
N ILE A 133 3.14 -4.53 8.80
CA ILE A 133 2.36 -4.40 10.02
C ILE A 133 2.42 -2.97 10.53
N GLY A 134 1.28 -2.29 10.54
CA GLY A 134 1.17 -0.94 11.07
C GLY A 134 1.05 -0.93 12.58
N LEU A 135 2.10 -0.50 13.29
CA LEU A 135 2.15 -0.38 14.75
C LEU A 135 2.09 1.08 15.21
N ASP A 136 2.97 1.93 14.67
CA ASP A 136 3.04 3.39 14.87
C ASP A 136 3.23 3.85 16.33
N ALA A 137 3.63 2.96 17.24
CA ALA A 137 3.93 3.29 18.62
C ALA A 137 4.87 2.27 19.25
N PHE A 138 5.60 2.68 20.27
CA PHE A 138 6.47 1.83 21.11
C PHE A 138 5.88 1.57 22.50
N ASN A 139 4.81 2.28 22.88
CA ASN A 139 4.11 2.05 24.14
C ASN A 139 2.58 2.01 23.95
N ALA A 140 1.88 1.45 24.95
CA ALA A 140 0.46 1.21 24.90
C ALA A 140 -0.36 2.51 24.89
N GLU A 141 0.07 3.55 25.61
CA GLU A 141 -0.65 4.82 25.70
C GLU A 141 -0.70 5.52 24.36
N THR A 142 0.43 5.63 23.68
CA THR A 142 0.52 6.20 22.33
C THR A 142 -0.23 5.34 21.31
N TYR A 143 -0.10 4.02 21.42
CA TYR A 143 -0.76 3.10 20.50
C TYR A 143 -2.28 3.29 20.50
N VAL A 144 -2.93 3.28 21.65
CA VAL A 144 -4.40 3.40 21.73
C VAL A 144 -4.94 4.75 21.26
N LYS A 145 -4.14 5.82 21.38
CA LYS A 145 -4.47 7.14 20.83
C LYS A 145 -4.44 7.15 19.30
N LEU A 146 -3.46 6.47 18.70
CA LEU A 146 -3.25 6.46 17.25
C LEU A 146 -4.03 5.35 16.55
N ARG A 147 -4.04 4.15 17.12
CA ARG A 147 -4.67 2.95 16.59
C ARG A 147 -5.97 2.63 17.33
N VAL A 148 -6.91 3.57 17.29
CA VAL A 148 -8.18 3.50 18.03
C VAL A 148 -8.93 2.21 17.77
N GLY A 149 -9.24 1.48 18.86
CA GLY A 149 -9.87 0.16 18.83
C GLY A 149 -8.87 -1.01 18.80
N GLY A 150 -7.56 -0.73 18.78
CA GLY A 150 -6.52 -1.76 18.84
C GLY A 150 -6.05 -2.06 20.27
N ASP A 151 -5.40 -3.22 20.41
CA ASP A 151 -4.78 -3.72 21.63
C ASP A 151 -3.28 -3.86 21.43
N TYR A 152 -2.49 -3.02 22.10
CA TYR A 152 -1.04 -2.97 21.94
C TYR A 152 -0.36 -4.27 22.33
N GLN A 153 -0.68 -4.83 23.51
CA GLN A 153 -0.05 -6.06 24.01
C GLN A 153 -0.33 -7.22 23.06
N LYS A 154 -1.57 -7.31 22.60
CA LYS A 154 -1.98 -8.34 21.64
C LYS A 154 -1.23 -8.22 20.31
N VAL A 155 -1.10 -7.02 19.76
CA VAL A 155 -0.39 -6.82 18.50
C VAL A 155 1.09 -7.13 18.63
N VAL A 156 1.74 -6.68 19.70
CA VAL A 156 3.14 -7.02 19.98
C VAL A 156 3.33 -8.54 20.11
N ALA A 157 2.46 -9.21 20.88
CA ALA A 157 2.49 -10.66 21.03
C ALA A 157 2.29 -11.40 19.69
N ASN A 158 1.35 -10.95 18.85
CA ASN A 158 1.08 -11.52 17.54
C ASN A 158 2.29 -11.38 16.59
N VAL A 159 2.95 -10.22 16.56
CA VAL A 159 4.13 -10.00 15.71
C VAL A 159 5.31 -10.86 16.19
N LEU A 160 5.58 -10.88 17.50
CA LEU A 160 6.61 -11.73 18.08
C LEU A 160 6.32 -13.22 17.85
N GLY A 161 5.05 -13.63 17.93
CA GLY A 161 4.56 -14.97 17.61
C GLY A 161 4.89 -15.38 16.17
N LEU A 162 4.59 -14.52 15.20
CA LEU A 162 4.93 -14.77 13.79
C LEU A 162 6.46 -14.89 13.59
N LEU A 163 7.26 -14.01 14.21
CA LEU A 163 8.72 -14.05 14.10
C LEU A 163 9.30 -15.33 14.71
N ARG A 164 8.77 -15.76 15.88
CA ARG A 164 9.12 -17.03 16.52
C ARG A 164 8.76 -18.22 15.63
N LEU A 165 7.52 -18.28 15.14
CA LEU A 165 7.02 -19.35 14.29
C LEU A 165 7.86 -19.52 13.02
N LYS A 166 8.25 -18.41 12.38
CA LYS A 166 9.16 -18.43 11.23
C LYS A 166 10.48 -19.10 11.54
N LYS A 167 11.06 -18.85 12.74
CA LYS A 167 12.31 -19.48 13.17
C LYS A 167 12.12 -20.97 13.40
N GLU A 168 11.05 -21.36 14.08
CA GLU A 168 10.70 -22.76 14.36
C GLU A 168 10.51 -23.57 13.07
N LEU A 169 9.84 -23.00 12.08
CA LEU A 169 9.59 -23.62 10.78
C LEU A 169 10.75 -23.44 9.78
N THR A 170 11.84 -22.76 10.17
CA THR A 170 12.98 -22.42 9.29
C THR A 170 12.52 -21.74 8.00
N SER A 171 11.47 -20.91 8.08
CA SER A 171 10.88 -20.24 6.93
C SER A 171 11.49 -18.86 6.66
N ASN A 172 11.96 -18.65 5.43
CA ASN A 172 12.43 -17.33 4.99
C ASN A 172 11.28 -16.35 4.71
N LYS A 173 10.05 -16.85 4.54
CA LYS A 173 8.85 -16.07 4.21
C LYS A 173 7.77 -16.22 5.30
N PRO A 174 6.88 -15.21 5.40
CA PRO A 174 6.96 -13.89 4.79
C PRO A 174 8.07 -13.02 5.37
N GLY A 175 8.59 -12.06 4.59
CA GLY A 175 9.36 -10.93 5.16
C GLY A 175 8.47 -10.14 6.11
N VAL A 176 8.90 -9.88 7.34
CA VAL A 176 8.09 -9.19 8.36
C VAL A 176 8.57 -7.75 8.48
N TYR A 177 7.72 -6.82 8.05
CA TYR A 177 7.98 -5.38 8.09
C TYR A 177 7.08 -4.72 9.14
N VAL A 178 7.68 -4.06 10.14
CA VAL A 178 6.94 -3.25 11.10
C VAL A 178 7.03 -1.78 10.72
N GLN A 179 5.88 -1.15 10.55
CA GLN A 179 5.76 0.21 10.06
C GLN A 179 5.49 1.20 11.19
N PHE A 180 6.08 2.38 11.06
CA PHE A 180 5.90 3.49 11.98
C PHE A 180 5.69 4.78 11.17
N VAL A 181 4.48 5.30 11.19
CA VAL A 181 4.14 6.61 10.63
C VAL A 181 4.46 7.68 11.66
N VAL A 182 5.43 8.56 11.35
CA VAL A 182 5.85 9.61 12.28
C VAL A 182 4.80 10.71 12.39
N MET A 183 4.37 10.96 13.60
CA MET A 183 3.42 12.02 14.00
C MET A 183 3.93 12.71 15.26
N ASP A 184 3.33 13.84 15.66
CA ASP A 184 3.77 14.60 16.81
C ASP A 184 3.64 13.81 18.12
N GLU A 185 2.64 12.91 18.18
CA GLU A 185 2.35 12.07 19.34
C GLU A 185 3.39 10.96 19.58
N ASN A 186 4.12 10.54 18.55
CA ASN A 186 4.97 9.34 18.60
C ASN A 186 6.42 9.59 18.17
N GLU A 187 6.79 10.77 17.70
CA GLU A 187 8.12 11.00 17.11
C GLU A 187 9.28 10.71 18.07
N LYS A 188 9.06 10.89 19.37
CA LYS A 188 10.06 10.59 20.42
C LYS A 188 10.31 9.10 20.63
N GLU A 189 9.44 8.25 20.12
CA GLU A 189 9.51 6.79 20.29
C GLU A 189 10.26 6.10 19.14
N VAL A 190 10.64 6.83 18.08
CA VAL A 190 11.19 6.26 16.83
C VAL A 190 12.44 5.43 17.08
N ASP A 191 13.38 5.92 17.91
CA ASP A 191 14.66 5.23 18.11
C ASP A 191 14.51 3.96 18.95
N ASP A 192 13.68 4.01 20.00
CA ASP A 192 13.38 2.82 20.81
C ASP A 192 12.62 1.77 19.99
N TYR A 193 11.66 2.22 19.16
CA TYR A 193 10.94 1.34 18.22
C TYR A 193 11.88 0.65 17.24
N LYS A 194 12.80 1.41 16.61
CA LYS A 194 13.79 0.87 15.66
C LYS A 194 14.67 -0.18 16.32
N ARG A 195 15.25 0.16 17.49
CA ARG A 195 16.14 -0.74 18.22
C ARG A 195 15.43 -2.05 18.55
N PHE A 196 14.30 -1.98 19.23
CA PHE A 196 13.56 -3.16 19.69
C PHE A 196 13.19 -4.08 18.52
N TRP A 197 12.51 -3.57 17.51
CA TRP A 197 12.02 -4.43 16.43
C TRP A 197 13.14 -4.99 15.56
N SER A 198 14.23 -4.26 15.36
CA SER A 198 15.41 -4.79 14.66
C SER A 198 16.08 -5.94 15.44
N GLU A 199 16.18 -5.83 16.76
CA GLU A 199 16.70 -6.89 17.63
C GLU A 199 15.80 -8.14 17.59
N GLN A 200 14.48 -7.98 17.43
CA GLN A 200 13.56 -9.11 17.24
C GLN A 200 13.64 -9.75 15.84
N GLY A 201 14.36 -9.15 14.91
CA GLY A 201 14.52 -9.64 13.54
C GLY A 201 13.45 -9.20 12.56
N ALA A 202 12.67 -8.17 12.90
CA ALA A 202 11.75 -7.50 11.96
C ALA A 202 12.48 -6.42 11.16
N ILE A 203 11.99 -6.13 9.96
CA ILE A 203 12.46 -5.01 9.14
C ILE A 203 11.65 -3.77 9.51
N VAL A 204 12.32 -2.73 9.99
CA VAL A 204 11.64 -1.49 10.40
C VAL A 204 11.46 -0.54 9.23
N LYS A 205 10.25 0.00 9.06
CA LYS A 205 9.90 1.01 8.06
C LYS A 205 9.35 2.27 8.72
N ILE A 206 10.14 3.34 8.70
CA ILE A 206 9.71 4.65 9.18
C ILE A 206 9.17 5.46 8.00
N ARG A 207 8.01 6.08 8.17
CA ARG A 207 7.30 6.80 7.10
C ARG A 207 6.74 8.13 7.58
N PRO A 208 6.67 9.14 6.70
CA PRO A 208 5.88 10.34 7.00
C PRO A 208 4.38 10.03 6.97
N LYS A 209 3.59 10.82 7.70
CA LYS A 209 2.14 10.85 7.59
C LYS A 209 1.75 11.36 6.20
N VAL A 210 0.80 10.70 5.55
CA VAL A 210 0.20 11.16 4.29
C VAL A 210 -1.09 11.91 4.55
N SER A 211 -1.45 12.83 3.64
CA SER A 211 -2.67 13.64 3.74
C SER A 211 -3.90 12.96 3.13
N TRP A 212 -3.74 11.75 2.56
CA TRP A 212 -4.79 11.07 1.78
C TRP A 212 -5.36 11.98 0.69
N ALA A 213 -4.45 12.53 -0.13
CA ALA A 213 -4.76 13.50 -1.17
C ALA A 213 -5.49 14.74 -0.64
N GLY A 214 -5.04 15.27 0.49
CA GLY A 214 -5.57 16.49 1.12
C GLY A 214 -6.83 16.29 1.97
N MET A 215 -7.21 15.05 2.27
CA MET A 215 -8.43 14.74 3.04
C MET A 215 -8.22 14.80 4.56
N ILE A 216 -6.98 14.69 5.02
CA ILE A 216 -6.60 14.90 6.42
C ILE A 216 -5.33 15.75 6.51
N ASP A 217 -5.12 16.34 7.66
CA ASP A 217 -3.93 17.18 7.89
C ASP A 217 -2.64 16.34 7.95
N ALA A 218 -1.59 16.83 7.28
CA ALA A 218 -0.23 16.28 7.31
C ALA A 218 0.80 17.41 7.42
N PRO A 219 0.95 18.03 8.62
CA PRO A 219 1.66 19.28 8.81
C PRO A 219 3.15 19.22 8.44
N LYS A 220 3.76 18.02 8.45
CA LYS A 220 5.16 17.83 8.04
C LYS A 220 5.38 17.83 6.52
N GLN A 221 4.32 17.93 5.72
CA GLN A 221 4.40 18.13 4.27
C GLN A 221 4.47 19.63 3.94
N ILE A 222 5.66 20.20 4.05
CA ILE A 222 5.90 21.65 4.04
C ILE A 222 6.27 22.24 2.67
N LEU A 223 6.63 21.40 1.68
CA LEU A 223 7.05 21.90 0.37
C LEU A 223 5.87 22.44 -0.44
N ASP A 224 6.11 23.55 -1.14
CA ASP A 224 5.12 24.15 -2.03
C ASP A 224 5.00 23.41 -3.37
N ASN A 225 3.87 23.62 -4.05
CA ASN A 225 3.66 23.03 -5.38
C ASN A 225 4.67 23.51 -6.44
N LYS A 226 5.32 24.67 -6.26
CA LYS A 226 6.43 25.14 -7.12
C LYS A 226 7.65 24.21 -7.09
N ASP A 227 7.82 23.47 -5.98
CA ASP A 227 8.92 22.53 -5.78
C ASP A 227 8.52 21.09 -6.16
N ARG A 228 7.37 20.94 -6.77
CA ARG A 228 6.74 19.64 -7.06
C ARG A 228 7.54 18.84 -8.07
N TRP A 229 7.63 17.53 -7.79
CA TRP A 229 8.12 16.53 -8.73
C TRP A 229 7.03 15.51 -9.07
N PRO A 230 7.21 14.68 -10.13
CA PRO A 230 6.28 13.64 -10.49
C PRO A 230 5.96 12.70 -9.34
N CYS A 231 4.67 12.47 -9.09
CA CYS A 231 4.22 11.62 -8.01
C CYS A 231 4.64 10.16 -8.26
N HIS A 232 5.38 9.58 -7.32
CA HIS A 232 5.87 8.23 -7.41
C HIS A 232 4.75 7.18 -7.56
N TRP A 233 3.65 7.33 -6.82
CA TRP A 233 2.50 6.43 -6.97
C TRP A 233 1.89 6.48 -8.36
N ALA A 234 1.75 7.67 -8.95
CA ALA A 234 1.23 7.80 -10.31
C ALA A 234 2.15 7.15 -11.35
N MET A 235 3.48 7.11 -11.10
CA MET A 235 4.45 6.60 -12.06
C MET A 235 4.53 5.08 -12.11
N GLN A 236 4.20 4.36 -11.03
CA GLN A 236 4.44 2.91 -10.97
C GLN A 236 3.29 2.07 -10.42
N THR A 237 2.23 2.70 -9.88
CA THR A 237 1.19 1.99 -9.13
C THR A 237 -0.16 2.06 -9.82
N LEU A 238 -0.80 0.90 -9.98
CA LEU A 238 -2.20 0.78 -10.37
C LEU A 238 -3.00 0.32 -9.15
N SER A 239 -4.11 1.02 -8.84
CA SER A 239 -4.92 0.74 -7.65
C SER A 239 -6.34 0.38 -8.05
N ILE A 240 -6.84 -0.77 -7.58
CA ILE A 240 -8.12 -1.35 -7.93
C ILE A 240 -8.97 -1.51 -6.66
N THR A 241 -10.19 -1.00 -6.68
CA THR A 241 -11.15 -1.15 -5.58
C THR A 241 -11.83 -2.53 -5.61
N ASP A 242 -12.49 -2.89 -4.51
CA ASP A 242 -13.30 -4.12 -4.39
C ASP A 242 -14.43 -4.25 -5.42
N THR A 243 -14.82 -3.16 -6.10
CA THR A 243 -15.78 -3.13 -7.22
C THR A 243 -15.16 -3.28 -8.61
N GLY A 244 -13.81 -3.24 -8.69
CA GLY A 244 -13.06 -3.29 -9.94
C GLY A 244 -12.79 -1.93 -10.56
N ASP A 245 -13.15 -0.83 -9.91
CA ASP A 245 -12.77 0.50 -10.38
C ASP A 245 -11.27 0.73 -10.19
N VAL A 246 -10.61 1.17 -11.26
CA VAL A 246 -9.22 1.60 -11.20
C VAL A 246 -9.20 3.07 -10.85
N VAL A 247 -8.67 3.36 -9.66
CA VAL A 247 -8.59 4.73 -9.13
C VAL A 247 -7.26 5.38 -9.44
N LEU A 248 -7.20 6.69 -9.30
CA LEU A 248 -6.05 7.52 -9.63
C LEU A 248 -4.77 7.08 -8.90
N CYS A 249 -4.87 6.83 -7.60
CA CYS A 249 -3.75 6.44 -6.75
C CYS A 249 -4.24 5.79 -5.44
N PRO A 250 -3.32 5.22 -4.62
CA PRO A 250 -3.66 4.62 -3.33
C PRO A 250 -4.36 5.55 -2.32
N CYS A 251 -4.26 6.88 -2.50
CA CYS A 251 -4.92 7.83 -1.60
C CYS A 251 -6.36 8.17 -1.99
N ASP A 252 -6.86 7.62 -3.10
CA ASP A 252 -8.24 7.84 -3.56
C ASP A 252 -9.20 6.74 -3.07
N LEU A 253 -9.43 6.69 -1.75
CA LEU A 253 -10.28 5.68 -1.12
C LEU A 253 -11.74 5.73 -1.60
N ASP A 254 -12.21 6.92 -1.95
CA ASP A 254 -13.59 7.15 -2.33
C ASP A 254 -13.85 7.04 -3.84
N ALA A 255 -12.82 6.65 -4.62
CA ALA A 255 -12.90 6.57 -6.08
C ALA A 255 -13.41 7.88 -6.71
N ARG A 256 -12.87 9.02 -6.25
CA ARG A 256 -13.21 10.36 -6.77
C ARG A 256 -12.79 10.54 -8.23
N PHE A 257 -11.76 9.81 -8.64
CA PHE A 257 -11.32 9.74 -10.03
C PHE A 257 -11.16 8.29 -10.46
N VAL A 258 -12.05 7.84 -11.33
CA VAL A 258 -12.02 6.50 -11.91
C VAL A 258 -11.42 6.57 -13.31
N ALA A 259 -10.27 5.91 -13.49
CA ALA A 259 -9.58 5.82 -14.78
C ALA A 259 -10.20 4.77 -15.71
N GLY A 260 -10.80 3.72 -15.15
CA GLY A 260 -11.45 2.63 -15.85
C GLY A 260 -12.05 1.62 -14.87
N ASN A 261 -12.61 0.53 -15.39
CA ASN A 261 -13.10 -0.58 -14.57
C ASN A 261 -12.66 -1.90 -15.18
N VAL A 262 -12.03 -2.75 -14.39
CA VAL A 262 -11.42 -4.02 -14.86
C VAL A 262 -12.44 -5.09 -15.25
N ARG A 263 -13.73 -4.89 -15.01
CA ARG A 263 -14.80 -5.74 -15.59
C ARG A 263 -15.03 -5.44 -17.07
N LYS A 264 -14.63 -4.24 -17.54
CA LYS A 264 -14.89 -3.74 -18.91
C LYS A 264 -13.63 -3.64 -19.76
N SER A 265 -12.46 -3.52 -19.12
CA SER A 265 -11.16 -3.33 -19.77
C SER A 265 -10.12 -4.22 -19.11
N THR A 266 -8.99 -4.43 -19.78
CA THR A 266 -7.81 -5.03 -19.20
C THR A 266 -7.05 -4.02 -18.33
N LEU A 267 -6.24 -4.51 -17.39
CA LEU A 267 -5.34 -3.66 -16.59
C LEU A 267 -4.38 -2.87 -17.49
N LYS A 268 -3.87 -3.54 -18.53
CA LYS A 268 -2.96 -2.94 -19.51
C LYS A 268 -3.60 -1.80 -20.29
N GLU A 269 -4.85 -1.96 -20.73
CA GLU A 269 -5.59 -0.89 -21.41
C GLU A 269 -5.81 0.32 -20.50
N VAL A 270 -6.20 0.11 -19.23
CA VAL A 270 -6.39 1.21 -18.28
C VAL A 270 -5.06 1.89 -17.95
N TRP A 271 -3.99 1.11 -17.77
CA TRP A 271 -2.64 1.62 -17.52
C TRP A 271 -2.12 2.50 -18.65
N ASN A 272 -2.32 2.08 -19.89
CA ASN A 272 -1.85 2.80 -21.07
C ASN A 272 -2.85 3.84 -21.62
N GLY A 273 -4.06 3.89 -21.07
CA GLY A 273 -5.07 4.91 -21.35
C GLY A 273 -4.95 6.13 -20.44
N LYS A 274 -6.02 6.44 -19.72
CA LYS A 274 -6.11 7.62 -18.83
C LYS A 274 -4.97 7.76 -17.83
N LEU A 275 -4.46 6.65 -17.27
CA LEU A 275 -3.34 6.72 -16.34
C LEU A 275 -2.03 7.14 -17.02
N LYS A 276 -1.82 6.80 -18.29
CA LYS A 276 -0.67 7.27 -19.07
C LYS A 276 -0.75 8.77 -19.33
N GLU A 277 -1.93 9.28 -19.66
CA GLU A 277 -2.16 10.72 -19.81
C GLU A 277 -1.76 11.47 -18.54
N LEU A 278 -2.21 11.00 -17.38
CA LEU A 278 -1.87 11.59 -16.09
C LEU A 278 -0.38 11.51 -15.78
N ARG A 279 0.28 10.39 -16.08
CA ARG A 279 1.75 10.27 -15.95
C ARG A 279 2.46 11.30 -16.83
N THR A 280 1.99 11.48 -18.05
CA THR A 280 2.54 12.49 -18.96
C THR A 280 2.42 13.90 -18.37
N LEU A 281 1.27 14.28 -17.81
CA LEU A 281 1.10 15.58 -17.15
C LEU A 281 2.07 15.75 -15.97
N HIS A 282 2.28 14.70 -15.16
CA HIS A 282 3.27 14.72 -14.09
C HIS A 282 4.69 14.95 -14.60
N LEU A 283 5.08 14.24 -15.67
CA LEU A 283 6.44 14.29 -16.22
C LEU A 283 6.75 15.59 -16.94
N THR A 284 5.73 16.19 -17.56
CA THR A 284 5.86 17.47 -18.28
C THR A 284 5.65 18.69 -17.39
N GLY A 285 5.44 18.48 -16.08
CA GLY A 285 5.23 19.57 -15.12
C GLY A 285 3.90 20.33 -15.29
N GLN A 286 2.93 19.79 -16.07
CA GLN A 286 1.63 20.40 -16.31
C GLN A 286 0.65 20.09 -15.16
N TYR A 287 1.07 20.39 -13.93
CA TYR A 287 0.35 20.02 -12.71
C TYR A 287 -1.01 20.70 -12.57
N GLU A 288 -1.21 21.84 -13.20
CA GLU A 288 -2.48 22.58 -13.24
C GLU A 288 -3.58 21.83 -14.01
N LYS A 289 -3.21 20.93 -14.94
CA LYS A 289 -4.13 20.08 -15.71
C LYS A 289 -4.51 18.77 -15.01
N LEU A 290 -3.84 18.45 -13.91
CA LEU A 290 -4.17 17.26 -13.13
C LEU A 290 -5.56 17.39 -12.48
N PRO A 291 -6.23 16.28 -12.16
CA PRO A 291 -7.45 16.28 -11.37
C PRO A 291 -7.30 17.10 -10.09
N GLU A 292 -8.38 17.71 -9.61
CA GLU A 292 -8.35 18.58 -8.43
C GLU A 292 -7.70 17.92 -7.23
N MET A 293 -8.03 16.65 -6.97
CA MET A 293 -7.43 15.90 -5.86
C MET A 293 -5.90 15.82 -5.96
N CYS A 294 -5.32 15.75 -7.16
CA CYS A 294 -3.88 15.79 -7.36
C CYS A 294 -3.31 17.19 -7.19
N ARG A 295 -4.04 18.23 -7.64
CA ARG A 295 -3.58 19.62 -7.53
C ARG A 295 -3.41 20.08 -6.10
N ILE A 296 -4.35 19.69 -5.20
CA ILE A 296 -4.31 20.03 -3.78
C ILE A 296 -3.44 19.07 -2.96
N CYS A 297 -3.12 17.88 -3.48
CA CYS A 297 -2.38 16.85 -2.79
C CYS A 297 -0.93 17.27 -2.57
N ARG A 298 -0.41 16.99 -1.37
CA ARG A 298 1.01 17.14 -1.01
C ARG A 298 1.72 15.79 -0.80
N ASP A 299 1.03 14.68 -0.95
CA ASP A 299 1.59 13.33 -0.70
C ASP A 299 2.68 12.92 -1.70
N TRP A 300 2.83 13.66 -2.83
CA TRP A 300 3.96 13.50 -3.72
C TRP A 300 5.31 13.69 -3.02
N GLN A 301 5.36 14.43 -1.89
CA GLN A 301 6.57 14.62 -1.06
C GLN A 301 6.96 13.34 -0.31
N SER A 302 6.01 12.49 0.02
CA SER A 302 6.21 11.26 0.79
C SER A 302 6.87 10.14 -0.01
N ALA A 303 6.92 10.26 -1.32
CA ALA A 303 7.45 9.26 -2.23
C ALA A 303 8.98 9.08 -2.18
N ARG A 304 9.70 9.94 -1.47
CA ARG A 304 11.14 9.79 -1.20
C ARG A 304 11.43 9.00 0.08
N SER A 305 10.40 8.50 0.78
CA SER A 305 10.61 7.67 1.95
C SER A 305 11.11 6.28 1.55
N ASP A 306 11.89 5.62 2.43
CA ASP A 306 12.40 4.24 2.27
C ASP A 306 11.32 3.20 2.00
N TYR A 307 10.06 3.58 2.10
CA TYR A 307 8.90 2.73 1.82
C TYR A 307 8.85 2.23 0.38
N TYR A 308 9.38 3.02 -0.56
CA TYR A 308 9.38 2.71 -2.00
C TYR A 308 10.80 2.52 -2.55
N SER A 309 11.74 2.07 -1.75
CA SER A 309 13.12 1.78 -2.19
C SER A 309 13.21 0.59 -3.17
N LEU A 310 12.28 0.53 -4.11
CA LEU A 310 12.41 -0.25 -5.33
C LEU A 310 12.97 0.69 -6.40
N ASN A 311 14.30 0.92 -6.34
CA ASN A 311 15.14 1.80 -7.14
C ASN A 311 15.01 3.29 -6.80
N PRO A 312 16.08 3.93 -6.29
CA PRO A 312 16.17 5.38 -6.31
C PRO A 312 16.11 5.86 -7.76
N LEU A 313 15.25 6.84 -8.02
CA LEU A 313 15.32 7.63 -9.26
C LEU A 313 16.62 8.40 -9.31
#